data_1d68d6a5256af95720962243c36cafab
#
_entry.id   1d68d6a5256af95720962243c36cafab
#
_cell.length_a   1.000
_cell.length_b   1.000
_cell.length_c   1.000
_cell.angle_alpha   90.00
_cell.angle_beta   90.00
_cell.angle_gamma   90.00
#
_symmetry.space_group_name_H-M   'P 1'
#
loop_
_entity.id
_entity.type
_entity.pdbx_description
1 polymer ?
#
loop_
_entity_poly.entity_id
_entity_poly.type
_entity_poly.pdbx_seq_one_letter_code
_entity_poly.pdbx_strand_id
1 'polypeptide(L)'
;LVTYLQEVRKHQGFMVPGPAQAAAVAALSDQTHVDIQRDRYRRRLESLVEVMAAVGVDVPMPGGGFYLWAPAPGGDAWGFARRLADEVGMVASPGEFFGEAGSDHVRLAAVAGDERIELLRDRVGI
;
A
#
# COMPACT_ATOMS: atom_id res chain seq x y z
N LEU A 1 16.37 27.62 11.57
CA LEU A 1 15.10 27.03 11.16
C LEU A 1 14.56 26.06 12.25
N VAL A 2 15.34 25.05 12.68
CA VAL A 2 14.90 24.05 13.68
C VAL A 2 14.42 24.70 14.97
N THR A 3 15.22 25.59 15.56
CA THR A 3 14.87 26.29 16.81
C THR A 3 13.58 27.11 16.67
N TYR A 4 13.41 27.80 15.55
CA TYR A 4 12.18 28.54 15.26
C TYR A 4 10.96 27.62 15.18
N LEU A 5 11.05 26.49 14.47
CA LEU A 5 9.97 25.50 14.37
C LEU A 5 9.64 24.88 15.72
N GLN A 6 10.64 24.64 16.58
CA GLN A 6 10.41 24.16 17.95
C GLN A 6 9.59 25.15 18.76
N GLU A 7 9.91 26.45 18.71
CA GLU A 7 9.14 27.45 19.45
C GLU A 7 7.72 27.61 18.92
N VAL A 8 7.52 27.58 17.60
CA VAL A 8 6.18 27.59 17.00
C VAL A 8 5.35 26.39 17.49
N ARG A 9 5.90 25.17 17.42
CA ARG A 9 5.22 23.95 17.84
C ARG A 9 4.88 23.94 19.33
N LYS A 10 5.80 24.42 20.17
CA LYS A 10 5.63 24.53 21.63
C LYS A 10 4.40 25.38 21.98
N HIS A 11 4.24 26.52 21.34
CA HIS A 11 3.14 27.44 21.64
C HIS A 11 1.83 27.09 20.97
N GLN A 12 1.85 26.27 19.91
CA GLN A 12 0.64 25.80 19.22
C GLN A 12 0.15 24.41 19.67
N GLY A 13 0.75 23.85 20.72
CA GLY A 13 0.34 22.54 21.25
C GLY A 13 0.77 21.33 20.43
N PHE A 14 1.71 21.50 19.48
CA PHE A 14 2.21 20.42 18.62
C PHE A 14 3.41 19.67 19.23
N MET A 15 3.62 19.78 20.52
CA MET A 15 4.65 19.01 21.21
C MET A 15 4.18 17.58 21.45
N VAL A 16 5.01 16.61 21.09
CA VAL A 16 4.70 15.20 21.30
C VAL A 16 4.74 14.88 22.80
N PRO A 17 3.69 14.30 23.40
CA PRO A 17 3.68 13.93 24.82
C PRO A 17 4.81 12.96 25.18
N GLY A 18 5.35 13.08 26.40
CA GLY A 18 6.44 12.23 26.88
C GLY A 18 6.19 10.73 26.75
N PRO A 19 5.01 10.19 27.11
CA PRO A 19 4.70 8.78 26.90
C PRO A 19 4.78 8.33 25.44
N ALA A 20 4.33 9.18 24.49
CA ALA A 20 4.43 8.87 23.07
C ALA A 20 5.88 8.86 22.58
N GLN A 21 6.73 9.77 23.10
CA GLN A 21 8.17 9.76 22.81
C GLN A 21 8.84 8.47 23.33
N ALA A 22 8.53 8.05 24.56
CA ALA A 22 9.07 6.81 25.13
C ALA A 22 8.65 5.58 24.31
N ALA A 23 7.38 5.50 23.91
CA ALA A 23 6.88 4.43 23.05
C ALA A 23 7.58 4.43 21.68
N ALA A 24 7.78 5.60 21.08
CA ALA A 24 8.51 5.72 19.81
C ALA A 24 9.97 5.26 19.93
N VAL A 25 10.67 5.63 21.00
CA VAL A 25 12.04 5.15 21.26
C VAL A 25 12.07 3.63 21.36
N ALA A 26 11.16 3.02 22.13
CA ALA A 26 11.09 1.56 22.26
C ALA A 26 10.82 0.89 20.91
N ALA A 27 9.83 1.37 20.14
CA ALA A 27 9.49 0.82 18.83
C ALA A 27 10.63 0.95 17.82
N LEU A 28 11.31 2.09 17.77
CA LEU A 28 12.41 2.34 16.83
C LEU A 28 13.72 1.61 17.25
N SER A 29 13.81 1.14 18.49
CA SER A 29 14.96 0.37 18.98
C SER A 29 14.83 -1.14 18.78
N ASP A 30 13.65 -1.62 18.38
CA ASP A 30 13.40 -3.03 18.07
C ASP A 30 13.18 -3.21 16.56
N GLN A 31 14.10 -3.90 15.89
CA GLN A 31 14.02 -4.20 14.45
C GLN A 31 13.19 -5.45 14.17
N THR A 32 12.97 -6.31 15.15
CA THR A 32 12.34 -7.63 14.97
C THR A 32 10.93 -7.53 14.39
N HIS A 33 10.10 -6.65 14.93
CA HIS A 33 8.74 -6.46 14.45
C HIS A 33 8.68 -5.87 13.02
N VAL A 34 9.67 -5.02 12.69
CA VAL A 34 9.81 -4.44 11.34
C VAL A 34 10.13 -5.52 10.31
N ASP A 35 11.07 -6.42 10.64
CA ASP A 35 11.46 -7.51 9.73
C ASP A 35 10.32 -8.49 9.50
N ILE A 36 9.60 -8.89 10.56
CA ILE A 36 8.41 -9.74 10.47
C ILE A 36 7.34 -9.10 9.57
N GLN A 37 7.08 -7.81 9.76
CA GLN A 37 6.06 -7.11 8.97
C GLN A 37 6.49 -6.89 7.51
N ARG A 38 7.78 -6.63 7.28
CA ARG A 38 8.36 -6.52 5.92
C ARG A 38 8.18 -7.82 5.15
N ASP A 39 8.51 -8.96 5.76
CA ASP A 39 8.37 -10.27 5.11
C ASP A 39 6.90 -10.62 4.84
N ARG A 40 5.99 -10.24 5.72
CA ARG A 40 4.55 -10.39 5.50
C ARG A 40 4.08 -9.58 4.28
N TYR A 41 4.46 -8.31 4.19
CA TYR A 41 4.10 -7.48 3.03
C TYR A 41 4.74 -7.96 1.74
N ARG A 42 5.98 -8.45 1.79
CA ARG A 42 6.63 -9.02 0.61
C ARG A 42 5.82 -10.19 0.04
N ARG A 43 5.46 -11.18 0.86
CA ARG A 43 4.64 -12.32 0.41
C ARG A 43 3.29 -11.89 -0.15
N ARG A 44 2.62 -10.93 0.48
CA ARG A 44 1.34 -10.39 0.00
C ARG A 44 1.47 -9.69 -1.34
N LEU A 45 2.54 -8.91 -1.52
CA LEU A 45 2.82 -8.25 -2.80
C LEU A 45 3.14 -9.27 -3.90
N GLU A 46 3.91 -10.31 -3.60
CA GLU A 46 4.19 -11.42 -4.52
C GLU A 46 2.88 -12.08 -4.98
N SER A 47 2.00 -12.44 -4.05
CA SER A 47 0.68 -12.99 -4.38
C SER A 47 -0.18 -12.02 -5.22
N LEU A 48 -0.18 -10.73 -4.90
CA LEU A 48 -0.93 -9.74 -5.68
C LEU A 48 -0.34 -9.55 -7.09
N VAL A 49 0.97 -9.64 -7.27
CA VAL A 49 1.61 -9.63 -8.60
C VAL A 49 1.14 -10.83 -9.42
N GLU A 50 1.07 -12.03 -8.82
CA GLU A 50 0.55 -13.22 -9.49
C GLU A 50 -0.94 -13.07 -9.87
N VAL A 51 -1.77 -12.53 -8.97
CA VAL A 51 -3.18 -12.22 -9.27
C VAL A 51 -3.30 -11.23 -10.44
N MET A 52 -2.47 -10.19 -10.45
CA MET A 52 -2.47 -9.21 -11.55
C MET A 52 -2.04 -9.84 -12.88
N ALA A 53 -1.03 -10.71 -12.87
CA ALA A 53 -0.63 -11.46 -14.07
C ALA A 53 -1.76 -12.36 -14.58
N ALA A 54 -2.50 -13.03 -13.69
CA ALA A 54 -3.65 -13.87 -14.04
C ALA A 54 -4.80 -13.09 -14.70
N VAL A 55 -4.98 -11.81 -14.32
CA VAL A 55 -5.97 -10.93 -15.00
C VAL A 55 -5.41 -10.21 -16.23
N GLY A 56 -4.20 -10.58 -16.66
CA GLY A 56 -3.58 -10.09 -17.90
C GLY A 56 -2.83 -8.76 -17.75
N VAL A 57 -2.41 -8.40 -16.55
CA VAL A 57 -1.65 -7.16 -16.30
C VAL A 57 -0.33 -7.50 -15.61
N ASP A 58 0.76 -7.27 -16.31
CA ASP A 58 2.11 -7.45 -15.78
C ASP A 58 2.51 -6.23 -14.92
N VAL A 59 2.86 -6.48 -13.66
CA VAL A 59 3.24 -5.45 -12.69
C VAL A 59 4.56 -5.86 -12.05
N PRO A 60 5.59 -5.01 -12.10
CA PRO A 60 6.85 -5.33 -11.45
C PRO A 60 6.70 -5.32 -9.92
N MET A 61 7.43 -6.20 -9.26
CA MET A 61 7.53 -6.19 -7.79
C MET A 61 8.14 -4.87 -7.33
N PRO A 62 7.49 -4.11 -6.43
CA PRO A 62 8.01 -2.83 -5.99
C PRO A 62 9.27 -2.98 -5.13
N GLY A 63 10.18 -2.02 -5.20
CA GLY A 63 11.40 -2.01 -4.38
C GLY A 63 11.17 -1.73 -2.89
N GLY A 64 9.93 -1.43 -2.48
CA GLY A 64 9.56 -1.17 -1.09
C GLY A 64 8.11 -0.73 -0.94
N GLY A 65 7.70 -0.53 0.32
CA GLY A 65 6.31 -0.19 0.64
C GLY A 65 5.38 -1.39 0.63
N PHE A 66 4.08 -1.13 0.48
CA PHE A 66 3.01 -2.15 0.49
C PHE A 66 1.93 -1.86 -0.56
N TYR A 67 2.32 -1.18 -1.64
CA TYR A 67 1.44 -0.87 -2.76
C TYR A 67 2.00 -1.43 -4.07
N LEU A 68 1.10 -1.91 -4.94
CA LEU A 68 1.36 -2.05 -6.36
C LEU A 68 0.81 -0.82 -7.09
N TRP A 69 1.54 -0.38 -8.09
CA TRP A 69 1.14 0.64 -9.04
C TRP A 69 1.03 -0.01 -10.40
N ALA A 70 -0.19 -0.30 -10.83
CA ALA A 70 -0.47 -1.14 -11.99
C ALA A 70 -1.04 -0.32 -13.15
N PRO A 71 -0.53 -0.49 -14.38
CA PRO A 71 -1.12 0.15 -15.54
C PRO A 71 -2.53 -0.40 -15.77
N ALA A 72 -3.47 0.49 -16.09
CA ALA A 72 -4.81 0.10 -16.48
C ALA A 72 -4.86 -0.23 -17.98
N PRO A 73 -5.40 -1.40 -18.38
CA PRO A 73 -5.56 -1.73 -19.78
C PRO A 73 -6.33 -0.65 -20.54
N GLY A 74 -5.76 -0.19 -21.66
CA GLY A 74 -6.33 0.90 -22.45
C GLY A 74 -6.31 2.28 -21.81
N GLY A 75 -5.65 2.44 -20.64
CA GLY A 75 -5.60 3.70 -19.90
C GLY A 75 -6.87 4.01 -19.09
N ASP A 76 -7.85 3.10 -19.04
CA ASP A 76 -9.09 3.27 -18.29
C ASP A 76 -8.98 2.77 -16.86
N ALA A 77 -8.45 3.60 -15.97
CA ALA A 77 -8.27 3.24 -14.56
C ALA A 77 -9.60 2.98 -13.83
N TRP A 78 -10.66 3.71 -14.15
CA TRP A 78 -11.96 3.52 -13.52
C TRP A 78 -12.66 2.24 -13.97
N GLY A 79 -12.65 1.95 -15.30
CA GLY A 79 -13.17 0.70 -15.83
C GLY A 79 -12.39 -0.49 -15.30
N PHE A 80 -11.06 -0.39 -15.21
CA PHE A 80 -10.24 -1.44 -14.67
C PHE A 80 -10.47 -1.66 -13.15
N ALA A 81 -10.59 -0.60 -12.36
CA ALA A 81 -10.91 -0.71 -10.93
C ALA A 81 -12.26 -1.40 -10.71
N ARG A 82 -13.28 -1.08 -11.51
CA ARG A 82 -14.59 -1.76 -11.48
C ARG A 82 -14.47 -3.24 -11.84
N ARG A 83 -13.76 -3.57 -12.93
CA ARG A 83 -13.53 -4.96 -13.34
C ARG A 83 -12.84 -5.77 -12.24
N LEU A 84 -11.82 -5.23 -11.60
CA LEU A 84 -11.15 -5.87 -10.47
C LEU A 84 -12.09 -6.12 -9.28
N ALA A 85 -13.00 -5.20 -9.00
CA ALA A 85 -13.99 -5.36 -7.93
C ALA A 85 -15.03 -6.44 -8.28
N ASP A 86 -15.55 -6.44 -9.51
CA ASP A 86 -16.64 -7.33 -9.93
C ASP A 86 -16.15 -8.77 -10.18
N GLU A 87 -15.03 -8.93 -10.85
CA GLU A 87 -14.52 -10.25 -11.28
C GLU A 87 -13.62 -10.91 -10.23
N VAL A 88 -12.78 -10.12 -9.56
CA VAL A 88 -11.78 -10.61 -8.60
C VAL A 88 -12.21 -10.38 -7.15
N GLY A 89 -13.05 -9.38 -6.88
CA GLY A 89 -13.41 -8.92 -5.54
C GLY A 89 -12.32 -8.07 -4.89
N MET A 90 -11.49 -7.42 -5.70
CA MET A 90 -10.37 -6.59 -5.28
C MET A 90 -10.65 -5.10 -5.51
N VAL A 91 -10.61 -4.31 -4.44
CA VAL A 91 -10.80 -2.85 -4.52
C VAL A 91 -9.47 -2.17 -4.82
N ALA A 92 -9.42 -1.44 -5.93
CA ALA A 92 -8.28 -0.64 -6.36
C ALA A 92 -8.64 0.85 -6.34
N SER A 93 -7.67 1.70 -6.05
CA SER A 93 -7.83 3.16 -6.15
C SER A 93 -7.40 3.62 -7.55
N PRO A 94 -8.25 4.30 -8.33
CA PRO A 94 -7.82 4.95 -9.56
C PRO A 94 -6.67 5.92 -9.30
N GLY A 95 -5.67 5.89 -10.17
CA GLY A 95 -4.44 6.64 -9.97
C GLY A 95 -4.58 8.15 -10.08
N GLU A 96 -5.64 8.65 -10.71
CA GLU A 96 -5.93 10.08 -10.77
C GLU A 96 -6.12 10.71 -9.37
N PHE A 97 -6.48 9.92 -8.34
CA PHE A 97 -6.51 10.40 -6.95
C PHE A 97 -5.14 10.86 -6.42
N PHE A 98 -4.07 10.49 -7.11
CA PHE A 98 -2.67 10.80 -6.77
C PHE A 98 -2.04 11.80 -7.75
N GLY A 99 -2.83 12.32 -8.67
CA GLY A 99 -2.44 13.32 -9.67
C GLY A 99 -2.74 12.88 -11.11
N GLU A 100 -2.83 13.84 -12.02
CA GLU A 100 -3.18 13.62 -13.43
C GLU A 100 -2.24 12.63 -14.14
N ALA A 101 -0.95 12.65 -13.79
CA ALA A 101 0.04 11.72 -14.34
C ALA A 101 -0.22 10.24 -13.97
N GLY A 102 -1.12 9.96 -13.03
CA GLY A 102 -1.50 8.60 -12.63
C GLY A 102 -2.84 8.13 -13.22
N SER A 103 -3.49 8.93 -14.08
CA SER A 103 -4.86 8.66 -14.55
C SER A 103 -5.04 7.37 -15.33
N ASP A 104 -3.95 6.81 -15.87
CA ASP A 104 -3.90 5.53 -16.60
C ASP A 104 -3.46 4.33 -15.74
N HIS A 105 -3.41 4.49 -14.43
CA HIS A 105 -2.99 3.45 -13.48
C HIS A 105 -4.02 3.24 -12.36
N VAL A 106 -3.87 2.12 -11.66
CA VAL A 106 -4.56 1.84 -10.39
C VAL A 106 -3.55 1.53 -9.29
N ARG A 107 -3.88 1.90 -8.06
CA ARG A 107 -3.11 1.53 -6.88
C ARG A 107 -3.80 0.43 -6.10
N LEU A 108 -3.06 -0.62 -5.77
CA LEU A 108 -3.48 -1.75 -4.94
C LEU A 108 -2.69 -1.75 -3.63
N ALA A 109 -3.36 -2.01 -2.51
CA ALA A 109 -2.73 -2.06 -1.20
C ALA A 109 -2.68 -3.49 -0.66
N ALA A 110 -1.49 -3.97 -0.27
CA ALA A 110 -1.29 -5.29 0.32
C ALA A 110 -1.63 -5.34 1.83
N VAL A 111 -2.69 -4.63 2.26
CA VAL A 111 -3.05 -4.48 3.68
C VAL A 111 -4.11 -5.48 4.15
N ALA A 112 -4.75 -6.19 3.23
CA ALA A 112 -5.72 -7.23 3.57
C ALA A 112 -5.04 -8.42 4.28
N GLY A 113 -5.81 -9.18 5.09
CA GLY A 113 -5.34 -10.41 5.70
C GLY A 113 -4.94 -11.47 4.66
N ASP A 114 -4.06 -12.39 5.05
CA ASP A 114 -3.51 -13.39 4.13
C ASP A 114 -4.64 -14.27 3.53
N GLU A 115 -5.64 -14.63 4.35
CA GLU A 115 -6.83 -15.37 3.92
C GLU A 115 -7.66 -14.64 2.85
N ARG A 116 -7.64 -13.32 2.86
CA ARG A 116 -8.32 -12.51 1.84
C ARG A 116 -7.55 -12.49 0.53
N ILE A 117 -6.25 -12.50 0.59
CA ILE A 117 -5.38 -12.56 -0.59
C ILE A 117 -5.47 -13.94 -1.24
N GLU A 118 -5.52 -15.01 -0.45
CA GLU A 118 -5.77 -16.37 -0.96
C GLU A 118 -7.12 -16.47 -1.70
N LEU A 119 -8.18 -15.86 -1.18
CA LEU A 119 -9.47 -15.81 -1.88
C LEU A 119 -9.38 -15.10 -3.26
N LEU A 120 -8.47 -14.13 -3.44
CA LEU A 120 -8.25 -13.52 -4.74
C LEU A 120 -7.57 -14.51 -5.69
N ARG A 121 -6.57 -15.26 -5.21
CA ARG A 121 -5.87 -16.30 -5.97
C ARG A 121 -6.85 -17.37 -6.46
N ASP A 122 -7.69 -17.91 -5.55
CA ASP A 122 -8.72 -18.88 -5.88
C ASP A 122 -9.68 -18.38 -6.98
N ARG A 123 -10.09 -17.10 -6.91
CA ARG A 123 -11.02 -16.52 -7.90
C ARG A 123 -10.41 -16.37 -9.28
N VAL A 124 -9.11 -16.15 -9.39
CA VAL A 124 -8.41 -16.09 -10.67
C VAL A 124 -7.82 -17.44 -11.11
N GLY A 125 -8.00 -18.51 -10.31
CA GLY A 125 -7.64 -19.87 -10.65
C GLY A 125 -6.16 -20.23 -10.51
N ILE A 126 -5.45 -19.60 -9.54
CA ILE A 126 -4.02 -19.85 -9.25
C ILE A 126 -3.78 -20.22 -7.80
#